data_ad4efbe089639afdc7ef4cc91d1e204f
#
_entry.id   ad4efbe089639afdc7ef4cc91d1e204f
#
_cell.length_a   1.000
_cell.length_b   1.000
_cell.length_c   1.000
_cell.angle_alpha   90.00
_cell.angle_beta   90.00
_cell.angle_gamma   90.00
#
_symmetry.space_group_name_H-M   'P 1'
#
loop_
_entity.id
_entity.type
_entity.pdbx_description
1 polymer ?
#
loop_
_entity_poly.entity_id
_entity_poly.type
_entity_poly.pdbx_seq_one_letter_code
_entity_poly.pdbx_strand_id
1 'polypeptide(L)'
;MYLLWPLLFLHVSAARLSLFDDRLKQPKQEGRVRLVGDLPSSGRVEVYHDRQWGTVCDDGWDLAEAQVVCRQLGFPGAKSVTLGGRYGEGSGSIWLDDMNCKGSESSLSDCSFKGWGVTDCTHKEDAGVVCETGTNITSNRQFSVDNSLGLSDDLGLLFDRGNGCDFKMNIKDNSKESELTFCVHSMILMFYPELNITKDSRNLTVDVSQTCHPHVSAFLRYLYTRQIDVSITSAQCLHQLAFTFGVKKLMEDVGRVFTLLIPEDNTFHTQVSMFEYGVRTGDLVLQENVLQYLSWNCEFLISSPVWSTISFHMMDALLRRSDLVVKDEAFLLEALERWIQDKGDEISSDQQASLLNHIRFLMIPVDKLYGMQFSSSVLHQNHEKLYLTGLLRGFQFNALPFSKIRKQIYNMSSEYLPRIYTGDEWSVILNATTVKYPRNRPTYSYGYTIGYNYNRGYGQNRIQSRIQTFSTPAHPSALYREQNVQWQAQVFLSNQECSNYGISCTSFPVARLYGYGNQNMYASTIRYSNRLILTCKNENNVFHVRDFKNSMAVIPNNSSMGLPNPCPDDYSFRFVVRPEYI
;
A
#
# COMPACT_ATOMS: atom_id res chain seq x y z
N MET A 1 41.76 12.75 50.20
CA MET A 1 42.40 13.34 49.01
C MET A 1 41.36 13.29 47.89
N TYR A 2 40.66 14.38 47.69
CA TYR A 2 39.53 14.52 46.76
C TYR A 2 40.10 14.83 45.37
N LEU A 3 39.60 14.11 44.35
CA LEU A 3 39.76 14.54 42.95
C LEU A 3 38.36 14.65 42.36
N LEU A 4 37.91 15.90 42.23
CA LEU A 4 36.76 16.40 41.52
C LEU A 4 37.01 16.21 40.01
N TRP A 5 36.07 15.58 39.35
CA TRP A 5 35.94 15.62 37.88
C TRP A 5 34.76 16.54 37.52
N PRO A 6 34.96 17.53 36.64
CA PRO A 6 33.90 18.43 36.25
C PRO A 6 32.97 17.79 35.23
N LEU A 7 31.68 17.88 35.54
CA LEU A 7 30.59 17.60 34.61
C LEU A 7 30.56 18.66 33.49
N LEU A 8 30.97 18.27 32.31
CA LEU A 8 30.73 19.01 31.08
C LEU A 8 29.26 18.80 30.69
N PHE A 9 28.39 19.75 31.01
CA PHE A 9 27.08 19.90 30.41
C PHE A 9 27.27 20.33 28.96
N LEU A 10 27.18 19.38 28.04
CA LEU A 10 26.92 19.65 26.63
C LEU A 10 25.46 20.06 26.51
N HIS A 11 25.20 21.36 26.42
CA HIS A 11 23.99 21.88 25.85
C HIS A 11 23.89 21.42 24.38
N VAL A 12 23.24 20.31 24.14
CA VAL A 12 22.71 19.99 22.82
C VAL A 12 21.48 20.87 22.63
N SER A 13 21.69 22.05 22.03
CA SER A 13 20.63 22.86 21.48
C SER A 13 19.82 21.95 20.55
N ALA A 14 18.53 21.92 20.79
CA ALA A 14 17.54 21.32 19.90
C ALA A 14 17.57 22.05 18.54
N ALA A 15 18.55 21.73 17.71
CA ALA A 15 18.45 21.93 16.29
C ALA A 15 17.34 20.97 15.86
N ARG A 16 16.14 21.50 15.64
CA ARG A 16 15.10 20.81 14.87
C ARG A 16 15.75 20.26 13.63
N LEU A 17 15.94 18.97 13.58
CA LEU A 17 16.18 18.24 12.35
C LEU A 17 14.92 18.35 11.49
N SER A 18 14.81 19.44 10.75
CA SER A 18 14.01 19.54 9.54
C SER A 18 14.70 18.75 8.43
N LEU A 19 15.00 17.48 8.68
CA LEU A 19 15.69 16.58 7.74
C LEU A 19 14.72 15.74 6.91
N PHE A 20 13.48 16.24 6.71
CA PHE A 20 12.51 15.61 5.79
C PHE A 20 11.93 16.59 4.78
N ASP A 21 12.70 17.59 4.34
CA ASP A 21 12.33 18.42 3.19
C ASP A 21 13.45 18.53 2.13
N ASP A 22 14.35 17.56 2.08
CA ASP A 22 15.01 17.20 0.84
C ASP A 22 14.15 16.12 0.15
N ARG A 23 13.00 16.55 -0.33
CA ARG A 23 12.41 15.92 -1.51
C ARG A 23 13.53 15.91 -2.54
N LEU A 24 14.04 14.72 -2.78
CA LEU A 24 14.80 14.39 -3.97
C LEU A 24 14.27 15.30 -5.08
N LYS A 25 15.08 16.21 -5.55
CA LYS A 25 14.82 16.96 -6.78
C LYS A 25 14.77 15.93 -7.90
N GLN A 26 13.61 15.27 -8.04
CA GLN A 26 13.26 14.67 -9.32
C GLN A 26 13.37 15.81 -10.32
N PRO A 27 14.01 15.62 -11.47
CA PRO A 27 14.06 16.65 -12.51
C PRO A 27 12.63 17.13 -12.71
N LYS A 28 12.43 18.46 -12.71
CA LYS A 28 11.10 19.07 -12.86
C LYS A 28 10.40 18.38 -14.03
N GLN A 29 9.47 17.50 -13.73
CA GLN A 29 8.66 16.85 -14.76
C GLN A 29 7.51 17.75 -15.20
N GLU A 30 7.23 18.79 -14.42
CA GLU A 30 6.20 19.78 -14.65
C GLU A 30 6.39 20.49 -15.98
N GLY A 31 5.35 20.55 -16.81
CA GLY A 31 5.39 21.16 -18.13
C GLY A 31 6.11 20.33 -19.22
N ARG A 32 6.54 19.10 -18.93
CA ARG A 32 7.08 18.21 -19.96
C ARG A 32 6.00 17.82 -20.95
N VAL A 33 6.38 17.73 -22.22
CA VAL A 33 5.49 17.28 -23.29
C VAL A 33 5.91 15.93 -23.86
N ARG A 34 4.96 15.20 -24.40
CA ARG A 34 5.19 13.98 -25.18
C ARG A 34 4.21 13.91 -26.36
N LEU A 35 4.54 13.11 -27.36
CA LEU A 35 3.65 12.78 -28.47
C LEU A 35 3.13 11.36 -28.31
N VAL A 36 1.84 11.17 -28.52
CA VAL A 36 1.19 9.86 -28.54
C VAL A 36 0.68 9.60 -29.96
N GLY A 37 1.36 8.72 -30.67
CA GLY A 37 1.09 8.38 -32.07
C GLY A 37 2.04 7.31 -32.58
N ASP A 38 1.89 6.91 -33.83
CA ASP A 38 2.66 5.81 -34.43
C ASP A 38 4.12 6.16 -34.76
N LEU A 39 4.46 7.43 -34.81
CA LEU A 39 5.81 7.92 -35.12
C LEU A 39 6.34 8.83 -34.00
N PRO A 40 7.64 8.77 -33.70
CA PRO A 40 8.25 9.63 -32.68
C PRO A 40 8.13 11.13 -32.95
N SER A 41 7.95 11.51 -34.22
CA SER A 41 7.87 12.92 -34.67
C SER A 41 6.44 13.40 -34.91
N SER A 42 5.42 12.60 -34.63
CA SER A 42 4.03 13.02 -34.81
C SER A 42 3.09 12.30 -33.84
N GLY A 43 2.08 13.01 -33.33
CA GLY A 43 1.14 12.46 -32.39
C GLY A 43 0.28 13.51 -31.71
N ARG A 44 -0.68 13.05 -30.89
CA ARG A 44 -1.42 13.89 -29.97
C ARG A 44 -0.45 14.43 -28.93
N VAL A 45 -0.57 15.70 -28.59
CA VAL A 45 0.26 16.37 -27.60
C VAL A 45 -0.31 16.09 -26.22
N GLU A 46 0.54 15.60 -25.35
CA GLU A 46 0.24 15.47 -23.92
C GLU A 46 1.27 16.23 -23.09
N VAL A 47 0.79 16.89 -22.04
CA VAL A 47 1.61 17.68 -21.11
C VAL A 47 1.50 17.10 -19.68
N TYR A 48 2.59 17.16 -18.94
CA TYR A 48 2.65 16.65 -17.57
C TYR A 48 2.41 17.79 -16.57
N HIS A 49 1.30 17.67 -15.83
CA HIS A 49 0.92 18.63 -14.79
C HIS A 49 0.26 17.88 -13.62
N ASP A 50 0.46 18.38 -12.40
CA ASP A 50 -0.06 17.80 -11.16
C ASP A 50 0.11 16.27 -11.08
N ARG A 51 1.31 15.78 -11.44
CA ARG A 51 1.72 14.37 -11.43
C ARG A 51 0.97 13.46 -12.43
N GLN A 52 0.29 14.04 -13.40
CA GLN A 52 -0.47 13.31 -14.41
C GLN A 52 -0.18 13.83 -15.80
N TRP A 53 -0.24 12.92 -16.79
CA TRP A 53 -0.29 13.31 -18.19
C TRP A 53 -1.72 13.66 -18.55
N GLY A 54 -1.91 14.72 -19.32
CA GLY A 54 -3.19 15.11 -19.86
C GLY A 54 -3.01 15.79 -21.22
N THR A 55 -4.10 15.95 -21.94
CA THR A 55 -4.09 16.47 -23.30
C THR A 55 -4.11 17.98 -23.35
N VAL A 56 -3.99 18.52 -24.56
CA VAL A 56 -4.12 19.93 -24.92
C VAL A 56 -5.28 20.06 -25.88
N CYS A 57 -6.15 21.03 -25.64
CA CYS A 57 -7.24 21.38 -26.56
C CYS A 57 -6.69 21.98 -27.84
N ASP A 58 -7.42 21.82 -28.95
CA ASP A 58 -7.04 22.39 -30.24
C ASP A 58 -7.61 23.79 -30.49
N ASP A 59 -8.34 24.36 -29.53
CA ASP A 59 -8.78 25.76 -29.58
C ASP A 59 -7.58 26.70 -29.45
N GLY A 60 -7.39 27.54 -30.46
CA GLY A 60 -6.20 28.40 -30.57
C GLY A 60 -4.90 27.66 -30.94
N TRP A 61 -4.96 26.36 -31.27
CA TRP A 61 -3.78 25.57 -31.63
C TRP A 61 -3.32 25.81 -33.06
N ASP A 62 -2.18 26.48 -33.23
CA ASP A 62 -1.59 26.75 -34.54
C ASP A 62 -0.11 26.35 -34.64
N LEU A 63 0.57 26.83 -35.64
CA LEU A 63 1.99 26.50 -35.83
C LEU A 63 2.89 27.10 -34.74
N ALA A 64 2.48 28.13 -34.03
CA ALA A 64 3.31 28.69 -32.96
C ALA A 64 3.39 27.76 -31.75
N GLU A 65 2.26 27.21 -31.33
CA GLU A 65 2.20 26.17 -30.25
C GLU A 65 2.95 24.90 -30.68
N ALA A 66 2.67 24.45 -31.91
CA ALA A 66 3.32 23.28 -32.47
C ALA A 66 4.86 23.46 -32.56
N GLN A 67 5.33 24.66 -32.90
CA GLN A 67 6.76 25.00 -32.96
C GLN A 67 7.41 24.88 -31.59
N VAL A 68 6.75 25.35 -30.53
CA VAL A 68 7.24 25.24 -29.14
C VAL A 68 7.33 23.76 -28.75
N VAL A 69 6.28 22.97 -28.97
CA VAL A 69 6.26 21.53 -28.66
C VAL A 69 7.37 20.80 -29.40
N CYS A 70 7.50 20.98 -30.70
CA CYS A 70 8.53 20.28 -31.48
C CYS A 70 9.95 20.61 -31.00
N ARG A 71 10.24 21.89 -30.72
CA ARG A 71 11.55 22.28 -30.18
C ARG A 71 11.78 21.73 -28.76
N GLN A 72 10.77 21.77 -27.90
CA GLN A 72 10.87 21.18 -26.54
C GLN A 72 11.17 19.67 -26.60
N LEU A 73 10.72 19.00 -27.66
CA LEU A 73 11.01 17.58 -27.94
C LEU A 73 12.34 17.37 -28.70
N GLY A 74 13.07 18.45 -29.04
CA GLY A 74 14.37 18.40 -29.72
C GLY A 74 14.30 18.32 -31.25
N PHE A 75 13.14 18.53 -31.86
CA PHE A 75 12.99 18.65 -33.31
C PHE A 75 13.30 20.07 -33.80
N PRO A 76 13.71 20.25 -35.08
CA PRO A 76 14.02 21.57 -35.61
C PRO A 76 12.83 22.54 -35.60
N GLY A 77 11.63 22.03 -35.78
CA GLY A 77 10.40 22.80 -35.82
C GLY A 77 9.18 21.97 -36.10
N ALA A 78 8.03 22.60 -36.23
CA ALA A 78 6.78 21.97 -36.61
C ALA A 78 6.57 22.03 -38.13
N LYS A 79 6.19 20.90 -38.69
CA LYS A 79 5.80 20.79 -40.11
C LYS A 79 4.32 21.11 -40.31
N SER A 80 3.48 20.65 -39.38
CA SER A 80 2.03 20.90 -39.43
C SER A 80 1.39 20.61 -38.07
N VAL A 81 0.22 21.18 -37.85
CA VAL A 81 -0.69 20.89 -36.75
C VAL A 81 -1.73 19.87 -37.19
N THR A 82 -2.33 19.21 -36.22
CA THR A 82 -3.51 18.37 -36.42
C THR A 82 -4.53 18.70 -35.33
N LEU A 83 -5.79 18.80 -35.74
CA LEU A 83 -6.92 19.18 -34.92
C LEU A 83 -7.93 18.02 -34.87
N GLY A 84 -8.92 18.12 -33.97
CA GLY A 84 -10.05 17.21 -33.91
C GLY A 84 -9.68 15.79 -33.52
N GLY A 85 -8.76 15.59 -32.57
CA GLY A 85 -8.42 14.28 -32.05
C GLY A 85 -7.87 13.29 -33.10
N ARG A 86 -7.22 13.76 -34.12
CA ARG A 86 -6.76 12.94 -35.26
C ARG A 86 -5.87 11.76 -34.89
N TYR A 87 -5.15 11.85 -33.80
CA TYR A 87 -4.31 10.76 -33.26
C TYR A 87 -5.04 9.92 -32.18
N GLY A 88 -6.38 9.93 -32.19
CA GLY A 88 -7.24 9.28 -31.22
C GLY A 88 -7.53 10.18 -30.02
N GLU A 89 -8.72 9.98 -29.43
CA GLU A 89 -9.14 10.70 -28.23
C GLU A 89 -8.25 10.30 -27.04
N GLY A 90 -7.81 11.26 -26.24
CA GLY A 90 -7.09 11.01 -25.00
C GLY A 90 -8.00 10.53 -23.89
N SER A 91 -7.48 10.52 -22.69
CA SER A 91 -8.26 10.20 -21.48
C SER A 91 -7.71 10.98 -20.28
N GLY A 92 -8.56 11.30 -19.32
CA GLY A 92 -8.16 12.02 -18.12
C GLY A 92 -8.39 13.51 -18.23
N SER A 93 -7.43 14.33 -17.78
CA SER A 93 -7.55 15.80 -17.80
C SER A 93 -7.12 16.39 -19.14
N ILE A 94 -7.80 17.43 -19.58
CA ILE A 94 -7.31 18.37 -20.60
C ILE A 94 -6.66 19.50 -19.81
N TRP A 95 -5.33 19.64 -19.90
CA TRP A 95 -4.57 20.54 -19.05
C TRP A 95 -4.45 21.95 -19.60
N LEU A 96 -4.34 22.09 -20.93
CA LEU A 96 -4.12 23.36 -21.60
C LEU A 96 -5.20 23.59 -22.65
N ASP A 97 -5.65 24.84 -22.74
CA ASP A 97 -6.69 25.28 -23.63
C ASP A 97 -6.50 26.78 -23.97
N ASP A 98 -7.03 27.24 -25.12
CA ASP A 98 -6.92 28.62 -25.58
C ASP A 98 -5.46 29.14 -25.51
N MET A 99 -4.54 28.32 -26.01
CA MET A 99 -3.12 28.63 -26.01
C MET A 99 -2.80 29.81 -26.94
N ASN A 100 -1.85 30.64 -26.51
CA ASN A 100 -1.36 31.76 -27.31
C ASN A 100 0.16 31.90 -27.15
N CYS A 101 0.90 31.16 -27.96
CA CYS A 101 2.36 31.16 -27.97
C CYS A 101 2.88 32.13 -29.05
N LYS A 102 4.09 32.61 -28.85
CA LYS A 102 4.85 33.38 -29.88
C LYS A 102 5.67 32.47 -30.79
N GLY A 103 5.72 31.18 -30.49
CA GLY A 103 6.54 30.21 -31.18
C GLY A 103 8.03 30.24 -30.78
N SER A 104 8.45 31.11 -29.84
CA SER A 104 9.84 31.24 -29.39
C SER A 104 10.10 30.75 -27.96
N GLU A 105 9.07 30.38 -27.23
CA GLU A 105 9.13 29.90 -25.85
C GLU A 105 9.93 28.60 -25.75
N SER A 106 10.55 28.37 -24.59
CA SER A 106 11.36 27.17 -24.33
C SER A 106 10.51 25.98 -23.90
N SER A 107 9.33 26.23 -23.36
CA SER A 107 8.38 25.22 -22.90
C SER A 107 6.96 25.66 -23.25
N LEU A 108 6.07 24.67 -23.49
CA LEU A 108 4.67 24.95 -23.74
C LEU A 108 3.99 25.62 -22.53
N SER A 109 4.45 25.34 -21.33
CA SER A 109 3.98 26.00 -20.11
C SER A 109 4.38 27.45 -19.95
N ASP A 110 5.29 27.96 -20.80
CA ASP A 110 5.72 29.37 -20.80
C ASP A 110 4.81 30.25 -21.71
N CYS A 111 3.93 29.61 -22.47
CA CYS A 111 2.95 30.31 -23.29
C CYS A 111 1.81 30.90 -22.46
N SER A 112 1.05 31.84 -23.02
CA SER A 112 -0.13 32.37 -22.34
C SER A 112 -1.33 31.44 -22.53
N PHE A 113 -2.05 31.14 -21.46
CA PHE A 113 -3.27 30.34 -21.46
C PHE A 113 -4.14 30.69 -20.22
N LYS A 114 -5.41 30.28 -20.23
CA LYS A 114 -6.38 30.64 -19.16
C LYS A 114 -6.11 30.04 -17.79
N GLY A 115 -5.32 29.02 -17.72
CA GLY A 115 -4.97 28.30 -16.45
C GLY A 115 -5.07 26.79 -16.64
N TRP A 116 -4.32 26.03 -15.83
CA TRP A 116 -4.29 24.59 -15.88
C TRP A 116 -5.68 23.97 -15.62
N GLY A 117 -6.14 23.11 -16.54
CA GLY A 117 -7.43 22.42 -16.42
C GLY A 117 -8.66 23.32 -16.63
N VAL A 118 -8.49 24.58 -17.06
CA VAL A 118 -9.60 25.49 -17.41
C VAL A 118 -9.88 25.30 -18.91
N THR A 119 -10.92 24.54 -19.23
CA THR A 119 -11.27 24.15 -20.59
C THR A 119 -12.76 23.90 -20.74
N ASP A 120 -13.31 24.12 -21.91
CA ASP A 120 -14.64 23.68 -22.34
C ASP A 120 -14.58 22.61 -23.43
N CYS A 121 -13.36 22.14 -23.77
CA CYS A 121 -13.12 21.11 -24.78
C CYS A 121 -13.47 19.70 -24.27
N THR A 122 -13.68 18.84 -25.23
CA THR A 122 -13.73 17.38 -25.05
C THR A 122 -12.51 16.75 -25.73
N HIS A 123 -12.21 15.47 -25.44
CA HIS A 123 -11.10 14.75 -26.09
C HIS A 123 -11.24 14.58 -27.61
N LYS A 124 -12.39 14.98 -28.20
CA LYS A 124 -12.55 15.08 -29.66
C LYS A 124 -11.80 16.25 -30.25
N GLU A 125 -11.43 17.19 -29.41
CA GLU A 125 -10.72 18.42 -29.75
C GLU A 125 -9.26 18.37 -29.25
N ASP A 126 -8.70 17.15 -29.08
CA ASP A 126 -7.30 17.00 -28.70
C ASP A 126 -6.34 17.45 -29.80
N ALA A 127 -5.44 18.37 -29.46
CA ALA A 127 -4.41 18.92 -30.35
C ALA A 127 -3.32 17.90 -30.67
N GLY A 128 -2.80 17.95 -31.86
CA GLY A 128 -1.67 17.15 -32.30
C GLY A 128 -0.69 17.91 -33.16
N VAL A 129 0.47 17.32 -33.40
CA VAL A 129 1.56 17.94 -34.15
C VAL A 129 2.30 16.93 -35.02
N VAL A 130 2.83 17.41 -36.16
CA VAL A 130 3.86 16.72 -36.93
C VAL A 130 5.10 17.60 -36.94
N CYS A 131 6.17 17.11 -36.33
CA CYS A 131 7.45 17.81 -36.26
C CYS A 131 8.30 17.58 -37.52
N GLU A 132 9.17 18.53 -37.83
CA GLU A 132 10.14 18.41 -38.90
C GLU A 132 11.23 17.42 -38.52
N THR A 133 11.43 16.41 -39.34
CA THR A 133 12.60 15.54 -39.31
C THR A 133 13.66 16.14 -40.24
N GLY A 134 14.60 16.90 -39.67
CA GLY A 134 15.54 17.71 -40.46
C GLY A 134 16.42 16.88 -41.39
N THR A 135 16.43 17.28 -42.67
CA THR A 135 17.30 16.72 -43.72
C THR A 135 18.47 17.63 -44.07
N ASN A 136 18.85 18.61 -43.23
CA ASN A 136 20.02 19.46 -43.51
C ASN A 136 21.20 19.05 -42.64
N ILE A 137 22.11 18.27 -43.23
CA ILE A 137 23.42 17.96 -42.72
C ILE A 137 24.32 19.20 -42.84
N THR A 138 24.44 19.97 -41.77
CA THR A 138 25.59 20.88 -41.60
C THR A 138 26.44 20.35 -40.45
N SER A 139 27.71 20.21 -40.79
CA SER A 139 28.81 19.66 -39.99
C SER A 139 28.84 20.18 -38.55
N ASN A 140 28.57 19.32 -37.59
CA ASN A 140 28.83 19.26 -36.15
C ASN A 140 27.62 18.81 -35.33
N ARG A 141 26.69 18.02 -35.88
CA ARG A 141 25.69 17.35 -35.09
C ARG A 141 26.24 16.02 -34.63
N GLN A 142 26.40 15.88 -33.32
CA GLN A 142 26.66 14.61 -32.68
C GLN A 142 25.36 13.80 -32.67
N PHE A 143 25.32 12.72 -33.43
CA PHE A 143 24.20 11.78 -33.40
C PHE A 143 24.43 10.81 -32.26
N SER A 144 23.46 10.71 -31.34
CA SER A 144 23.47 9.64 -30.33
C SER A 144 22.78 8.43 -30.96
N VAL A 145 23.53 7.35 -31.11
CA VAL A 145 23.01 6.04 -31.48
C VAL A 145 22.91 5.23 -30.20
N ASP A 146 21.71 4.89 -29.81
CA ASP A 146 21.45 4.05 -28.62
C ASP A 146 21.12 2.63 -29.05
N ASN A 147 22.08 1.72 -28.93
CA ASN A 147 21.94 0.28 -29.15
C ASN A 147 21.90 -0.49 -27.81
N SER A 148 21.59 0.18 -26.69
CA SER A 148 21.62 -0.43 -25.36
C SER A 148 20.68 -1.62 -25.20
N LEU A 149 19.59 -1.66 -25.96
CA LEU A 149 18.63 -2.77 -25.95
C LEU A 149 19.25 -4.09 -26.42
N GLY A 150 20.19 -4.06 -27.37
CA GLY A 150 20.90 -5.25 -27.85
C GLY A 150 21.99 -5.75 -26.91
N LEU A 151 22.58 -4.85 -26.10
CA LEU A 151 23.69 -5.20 -25.21
C LEU A 151 23.30 -6.22 -24.14
N SER A 152 22.09 -6.14 -23.63
CA SER A 152 21.57 -7.09 -22.65
C SER A 152 21.52 -8.53 -23.21
N ASP A 153 21.05 -8.66 -24.44
CA ASP A 153 20.97 -9.96 -25.12
C ASP A 153 22.36 -10.51 -25.44
N ASP A 154 23.28 -9.68 -25.91
CA ASP A 154 24.67 -10.07 -26.19
C ASP A 154 25.39 -10.53 -24.92
N LEU A 155 25.22 -9.84 -23.80
CA LEU A 155 25.77 -10.26 -22.51
C LEU A 155 25.10 -11.52 -21.98
N GLY A 156 23.80 -11.71 -22.22
CA GLY A 156 23.11 -12.96 -21.91
C GLY A 156 23.68 -14.14 -22.69
N LEU A 157 23.92 -13.97 -23.99
CA LEU A 157 24.56 -14.99 -24.84
C LEU A 157 26.02 -15.27 -24.41
N LEU A 158 26.74 -14.27 -23.94
CA LEU A 158 28.09 -14.44 -23.38
C LEU A 158 28.06 -15.36 -22.15
N PHE A 159 27.11 -15.17 -21.25
CA PHE A 159 26.92 -16.06 -20.10
C PHE A 159 26.51 -17.47 -20.54
N ASP A 160 25.49 -17.59 -21.40
CA ASP A 160 24.92 -18.87 -21.83
C ASP A 160 25.96 -19.75 -22.58
N ARG A 161 26.87 -19.14 -23.33
CA ARG A 161 27.95 -19.85 -24.07
C ARG A 161 29.20 -20.08 -23.23
N GLY A 162 29.43 -19.33 -22.17
CA GLY A 162 30.62 -19.41 -21.33
C GLY A 162 31.94 -19.09 -22.03
N ASN A 163 31.91 -18.45 -23.21
CA ASN A 163 33.10 -18.16 -23.99
C ASN A 163 33.99 -17.12 -23.27
N GLY A 164 35.25 -17.49 -22.99
CA GLY A 164 36.20 -16.58 -22.34
C GLY A 164 35.97 -16.38 -20.84
N CYS A 165 35.13 -17.20 -20.21
CA CYS A 165 34.95 -17.14 -18.76
C CYS A 165 36.28 -17.45 -18.05
N ASP A 166 36.61 -16.64 -17.03
CA ASP A 166 37.89 -16.66 -16.33
C ASP A 166 37.76 -16.84 -14.80
N PHE A 167 36.52 -17.04 -14.32
CA PHE A 167 36.23 -17.12 -12.90
C PHE A 167 35.28 -18.29 -12.59
N LYS A 168 35.61 -19.09 -11.56
CA LYS A 168 34.79 -20.23 -11.11
C LYS A 168 33.94 -19.82 -9.90
N MET A 169 32.62 -19.93 -10.02
CA MET A 169 31.69 -19.74 -8.92
C MET A 169 31.16 -21.08 -8.45
N ASN A 170 31.49 -21.46 -7.24
CA ASN A 170 31.08 -22.70 -6.60
C ASN A 170 29.92 -22.43 -5.65
N ILE A 171 28.82 -23.11 -5.85
CA ILE A 171 27.64 -23.01 -5.01
C ILE A 171 27.55 -24.27 -4.16
N LYS A 172 27.57 -24.10 -2.84
CA LYS A 172 27.51 -25.19 -1.87
C LYS A 172 26.29 -25.06 -0.98
N ASP A 173 25.82 -26.17 -0.47
CA ASP A 173 24.85 -26.23 0.63
C ASP A 173 25.59 -26.78 1.86
N ASN A 174 25.53 -26.04 2.98
CA ASN A 174 26.16 -26.43 4.25
C ASN A 174 25.76 -27.82 4.76
N SER A 175 24.70 -28.41 4.23
CA SER A 175 24.14 -29.69 4.68
C SER A 175 24.53 -30.91 3.84
N LYS A 176 25.09 -30.74 2.64
CA LYS A 176 25.37 -31.85 1.70
C LYS A 176 26.53 -31.55 0.76
N GLU A 177 27.21 -32.62 0.28
CA GLU A 177 28.32 -32.57 -0.67
C GLU A 177 27.97 -32.15 -2.12
N SER A 178 26.74 -31.68 -2.39
CA SER A 178 26.38 -31.26 -3.75
C SER A 178 26.91 -29.86 -4.04
N GLU A 179 27.91 -29.80 -4.93
CA GLU A 179 28.52 -28.55 -5.40
C GLU A 179 28.09 -28.29 -6.85
N LEU A 180 27.54 -27.10 -7.11
CA LEU A 180 27.30 -26.61 -8.47
C LEU A 180 28.42 -25.62 -8.81
N THR A 181 29.08 -25.84 -9.97
CA THR A 181 30.13 -24.94 -10.44
C THR A 181 29.68 -24.22 -11.71
N PHE A 182 29.78 -22.89 -11.71
CA PHE A 182 29.53 -22.06 -12.87
C PHE A 182 30.83 -21.37 -13.31
N CYS A 183 31.06 -21.32 -14.61
CA CYS A 183 32.12 -20.51 -15.16
C CYS A 183 31.53 -19.17 -15.58
N VAL A 184 32.06 -18.08 -15.00
CA VAL A 184 31.55 -16.71 -15.15
C VAL A 184 32.69 -15.76 -15.50
N HIS A 185 32.38 -14.51 -15.82
CA HIS A 185 33.39 -13.51 -16.18
C HIS A 185 33.68 -12.59 -14.99
N SER A 186 34.92 -12.54 -14.53
CA SER A 186 35.37 -11.72 -13.40
C SER A 186 35.01 -10.24 -13.61
N MET A 187 35.07 -9.74 -14.84
CA MET A 187 34.73 -8.38 -15.21
C MET A 187 33.27 -8.04 -14.85
N ILE A 188 32.33 -8.96 -15.04
CA ILE A 188 30.92 -8.76 -14.69
C ILE A 188 30.76 -8.74 -13.16
N LEU A 189 31.45 -9.62 -12.46
CA LEU A 189 31.36 -9.70 -11.00
C LEU A 189 31.97 -8.47 -10.31
N MET A 190 32.90 -7.76 -10.93
CA MET A 190 33.47 -6.51 -10.42
C MET A 190 32.44 -5.36 -10.32
N PHE A 191 31.30 -5.44 -11.02
CA PHE A 191 30.19 -4.48 -10.83
C PHE A 191 29.44 -4.67 -9.50
N TYR A 192 29.79 -5.71 -8.73
CA TYR A 192 29.17 -6.06 -7.46
C TYR A 192 30.25 -6.05 -6.36
N PRO A 193 30.55 -4.89 -5.79
CA PRO A 193 31.66 -4.70 -4.85
C PRO A 193 31.51 -5.53 -3.57
N GLU A 194 30.28 -5.88 -3.19
CA GLU A 194 30.01 -6.70 -2.01
C GLU A 194 30.60 -8.13 -2.12
N LEU A 195 30.86 -8.62 -3.32
CA LEU A 195 31.53 -9.91 -3.53
C LEU A 195 33.02 -9.89 -3.19
N ASN A 196 33.60 -8.72 -2.94
CA ASN A 196 35.01 -8.54 -2.59
C ASN A 196 36.01 -9.25 -3.54
N ILE A 197 35.68 -9.28 -4.84
CA ILE A 197 36.50 -9.94 -5.86
C ILE A 197 37.70 -9.08 -6.19
N THR A 198 38.87 -9.64 -5.99
CA THR A 198 40.16 -9.01 -6.38
C THR A 198 40.60 -9.49 -7.75
N LYS A 199 41.55 -8.77 -8.38
CA LYS A 199 42.11 -9.16 -9.70
C LYS A 199 42.76 -10.54 -9.70
N ASP A 200 43.24 -10.99 -8.54
CA ASP A 200 43.90 -12.28 -8.38
C ASP A 200 42.95 -13.41 -8.01
N SER A 201 41.70 -13.09 -7.67
CA SER A 201 40.68 -14.10 -7.36
C SER A 201 40.30 -14.87 -8.62
N ARG A 202 40.32 -16.20 -8.54
CA ARG A 202 39.93 -17.10 -9.63
C ARG A 202 38.70 -17.95 -9.33
N ASN A 203 38.29 -17.96 -8.08
CA ASN A 203 37.10 -18.67 -7.62
C ASN A 203 36.45 -17.98 -6.43
N LEU A 204 35.18 -18.21 -6.25
CA LEU A 204 34.38 -17.83 -5.08
C LEU A 204 33.45 -19.00 -4.74
N THR A 205 33.37 -19.31 -3.46
CA THR A 205 32.39 -20.28 -2.96
C THR A 205 31.30 -19.55 -2.20
N VAL A 206 30.05 -19.80 -2.55
CA VAL A 206 28.87 -19.17 -1.93
C VAL A 206 27.95 -20.25 -1.38
N ASP A 207 27.51 -20.07 -0.14
CA ASP A 207 26.53 -20.95 0.48
C ASP A 207 25.12 -20.57 0.04
N VAL A 208 24.43 -21.51 -0.57
CA VAL A 208 23.05 -21.34 -1.04
C VAL A 208 22.25 -22.58 -0.66
N SER A 209 21.08 -22.39 -0.08
CA SER A 209 20.17 -23.51 0.25
C SER A 209 19.87 -24.36 -0.99
N GLN A 210 19.83 -25.67 -0.84
CA GLN A 210 19.53 -26.62 -1.91
C GLN A 210 18.22 -26.29 -2.64
N THR A 211 17.22 -25.77 -1.92
CA THR A 211 15.93 -25.35 -2.51
C THR A 211 16.09 -24.22 -3.53
N CYS A 212 17.16 -23.41 -3.41
CA CYS A 212 17.45 -22.27 -4.28
C CYS A 212 18.42 -22.59 -5.43
N HIS A 213 19.06 -23.77 -5.44
CA HIS A 213 19.96 -24.19 -6.51
C HIS A 213 19.36 -24.09 -7.93
N PRO A 214 18.09 -24.46 -8.18
CA PRO A 214 17.48 -24.32 -9.52
C PRO A 214 17.43 -22.87 -10.04
N HIS A 215 17.48 -21.89 -9.15
CA HIS A 215 17.35 -20.46 -9.49
C HIS A 215 18.70 -19.74 -9.65
N VAL A 216 19.80 -20.39 -9.29
CA VAL A 216 21.15 -19.77 -9.34
C VAL A 216 21.55 -19.40 -10.76
N SER A 217 21.32 -20.27 -11.75
CA SER A 217 21.67 -19.97 -13.14
C SER A 217 20.93 -18.72 -13.66
N ALA A 218 19.62 -18.62 -13.42
CA ALA A 218 18.81 -17.45 -13.79
C ALA A 218 19.30 -16.19 -13.08
N PHE A 219 19.65 -16.28 -11.80
CA PHE A 219 20.23 -15.18 -11.04
C PHE A 219 21.59 -14.75 -11.59
N LEU A 220 22.48 -15.69 -11.88
CA LEU A 220 23.80 -15.36 -12.47
C LEU A 220 23.63 -14.70 -13.84
N ARG A 221 22.72 -15.18 -14.66
CA ARG A 221 22.40 -14.56 -15.96
C ARG A 221 21.86 -13.14 -15.77
N TYR A 222 21.08 -12.87 -14.72
CA TYR A 222 20.63 -11.51 -14.37
C TYR A 222 21.81 -10.56 -14.09
N LEU A 223 22.92 -11.02 -13.51
CA LEU A 223 24.08 -10.15 -13.28
C LEU A 223 24.62 -9.56 -14.60
N TYR A 224 24.44 -10.26 -15.72
CA TYR A 224 24.81 -9.83 -17.07
C TYR A 224 23.73 -8.96 -17.72
N THR A 225 22.48 -9.45 -17.71
CA THR A 225 21.38 -8.90 -18.52
C THR A 225 20.56 -7.83 -17.82
N ARG A 226 20.57 -7.81 -16.49
CA ARG A 226 19.64 -7.01 -15.65
C ARG A 226 18.16 -7.33 -15.87
N GLN A 227 17.87 -8.50 -16.47
CA GLN A 227 16.52 -9.00 -16.72
C GLN A 227 16.34 -10.36 -16.08
N ILE A 228 15.23 -10.55 -15.37
CA ILE A 228 14.89 -11.82 -14.72
C ILE A 228 13.39 -11.92 -14.53
N ASP A 229 12.82 -13.09 -14.79
CA ASP A 229 11.44 -13.41 -14.50
C ASP A 229 11.32 -13.88 -13.06
N VAL A 230 10.43 -13.27 -12.30
CA VAL A 230 10.18 -13.59 -10.91
C VAL A 230 8.82 -14.26 -10.80
N SER A 231 8.80 -15.50 -10.34
CA SER A 231 7.58 -16.24 -10.00
C SER A 231 7.42 -16.35 -8.49
N ILE A 232 6.24 -16.75 -8.06
CA ILE A 232 5.92 -17.03 -6.64
C ILE A 232 6.94 -18.01 -6.05
N THR A 233 7.25 -19.07 -6.78
CA THR A 233 8.17 -20.13 -6.31
C THR A 233 9.63 -19.71 -6.32
N SER A 234 10.03 -18.76 -7.18
CA SER A 234 11.41 -18.27 -7.28
C SER A 234 11.71 -17.04 -6.42
N ALA A 235 10.68 -16.29 -6.02
CA ALA A 235 10.85 -14.97 -5.39
C ALA A 235 11.72 -15.02 -4.12
N GLN A 236 11.48 -15.95 -3.22
CA GLN A 236 12.25 -16.06 -1.98
C GLN A 236 13.72 -16.39 -2.26
N CYS A 237 13.97 -17.32 -3.19
CA CYS A 237 15.32 -17.70 -3.58
C CYS A 237 16.08 -16.57 -4.28
N LEU A 238 15.42 -15.86 -5.21
CA LEU A 238 16.02 -14.72 -5.90
C LEU A 238 16.31 -13.56 -4.94
N HIS A 239 15.45 -13.31 -3.99
CA HIS A 239 15.70 -12.31 -2.93
C HIS A 239 16.90 -12.71 -2.06
N GLN A 240 16.99 -13.98 -1.64
CA GLN A 240 18.12 -14.49 -0.87
C GLN A 240 19.44 -14.40 -1.65
N LEU A 241 19.44 -14.78 -2.92
CA LEU A 241 20.61 -14.64 -3.80
C LEU A 241 21.00 -13.17 -3.95
N ALA A 242 20.02 -12.27 -4.19
CA ALA A 242 20.26 -10.85 -4.28
C ALA A 242 20.86 -10.28 -2.98
N PHE A 243 20.39 -10.71 -1.83
CA PHE A 243 20.94 -10.36 -0.53
C PHE A 243 22.39 -10.83 -0.36
N THR A 244 22.64 -12.14 -0.62
CA THR A 244 23.95 -12.77 -0.47
C THR A 244 24.99 -12.13 -1.39
N PHE A 245 24.58 -11.72 -2.60
CA PHE A 245 25.45 -11.09 -3.60
C PHE A 245 25.46 -9.55 -3.52
N GLY A 246 24.76 -8.94 -2.55
CA GLY A 246 24.69 -7.49 -2.37
C GLY A 246 23.96 -6.75 -3.51
N VAL A 247 23.10 -7.41 -4.27
CA VAL A 247 22.38 -6.84 -5.42
C VAL A 247 21.13 -6.13 -4.94
N LYS A 248 21.30 -4.97 -4.27
CA LYS A 248 20.20 -4.23 -3.60
C LYS A 248 19.01 -3.96 -4.50
N LYS A 249 19.25 -3.56 -5.76
CA LYS A 249 18.17 -3.25 -6.70
C LYS A 249 17.28 -4.46 -6.96
N LEU A 250 17.84 -5.65 -7.20
CA LEU A 250 17.06 -6.87 -7.38
C LEU A 250 16.33 -7.24 -6.08
N MET A 251 16.99 -7.11 -4.94
CA MET A 251 16.36 -7.36 -3.64
C MET A 251 15.10 -6.50 -3.44
N GLU A 252 15.18 -5.19 -3.72
CA GLU A 252 14.05 -4.27 -3.64
C GLU A 252 12.93 -4.61 -4.63
N ASP A 253 13.28 -4.95 -5.88
CA ASP A 253 12.30 -5.27 -6.92
C ASP A 253 11.59 -6.59 -6.63
N VAL A 254 12.32 -7.62 -6.18
CA VAL A 254 11.73 -8.89 -5.73
C VAL A 254 10.94 -8.71 -4.43
N GLY A 255 11.40 -7.84 -3.53
CA GLY A 255 10.69 -7.48 -2.31
C GLY A 255 9.27 -6.96 -2.57
N ARG A 256 9.06 -6.27 -3.69
CA ARG A 256 7.71 -5.85 -4.13
C ARG A 256 6.82 -7.03 -4.55
N VAL A 257 7.40 -8.08 -5.09
CA VAL A 257 6.64 -9.29 -5.46
C VAL A 257 6.10 -9.99 -4.21
N PHE A 258 6.80 -9.94 -3.08
CA PHE A 258 6.29 -10.54 -1.83
C PHE A 258 4.96 -9.94 -1.40
N THR A 259 4.70 -8.66 -1.64
CA THR A 259 3.41 -8.03 -1.31
C THR A 259 2.25 -8.61 -2.12
N LEU A 260 2.52 -9.16 -3.32
CA LEU A 260 1.54 -9.87 -4.15
C LEU A 260 1.25 -11.27 -3.62
N LEU A 261 2.26 -11.90 -3.01
CA LEU A 261 2.20 -13.29 -2.54
C LEU A 261 1.55 -13.42 -1.16
N ILE A 262 1.71 -12.39 -0.33
CA ILE A 262 1.18 -12.37 1.04
C ILE A 262 -0.33 -12.73 1.10
N PRO A 263 -1.22 -12.22 0.22
CA PRO A 263 -2.64 -12.56 0.28
C PRO A 263 -3.01 -13.93 -0.26
N GLU A 264 -2.14 -14.63 -0.99
CA GLU A 264 -2.47 -15.89 -1.68
C GLU A 264 -2.52 -17.10 -0.75
N ASP A 265 -1.78 -17.07 0.38
CA ASP A 265 -1.79 -18.14 1.37
C ASP A 265 -2.70 -17.79 2.55
N ASN A 266 -3.87 -18.39 2.58
CA ASN A 266 -4.83 -18.25 3.69
C ASN A 266 -4.52 -19.16 4.90
N THR A 267 -3.48 -19.98 4.82
CA THR A 267 -3.00 -20.82 5.93
C THR A 267 -1.99 -20.10 6.83
N PHE A 268 -1.46 -18.96 6.39
CA PHE A 268 -0.46 -18.13 7.05
C PHE A 268 0.95 -18.72 7.19
N HIS A 269 1.24 -19.90 6.66
CA HIS A 269 2.59 -20.49 6.70
C HIS A 269 3.60 -19.64 5.93
N THR A 270 3.22 -19.18 4.74
CA THR A 270 4.09 -18.36 3.88
C THR A 270 4.43 -17.04 4.56
N GLN A 271 3.46 -16.37 5.17
CA GLN A 271 3.66 -15.08 5.83
C GLN A 271 4.57 -15.21 7.04
N VAL A 272 4.37 -16.23 7.87
CA VAL A 272 5.25 -16.51 9.02
C VAL A 272 6.68 -16.80 8.55
N SER A 273 6.84 -17.65 7.54
CA SER A 273 8.15 -17.95 6.96
C SER A 273 8.84 -16.71 6.38
N MET A 274 8.10 -15.84 5.71
CA MET A 274 8.61 -14.58 5.15
C MET A 274 9.03 -13.60 6.24
N PHE A 275 8.30 -13.50 7.35
CA PHE A 275 8.69 -12.66 8.47
C PHE A 275 10.02 -13.13 9.09
N GLU A 276 10.13 -14.41 9.40
CA GLU A 276 11.36 -14.99 9.97
C GLU A 276 12.55 -14.84 8.99
N TYR A 277 12.28 -14.96 7.70
CA TYR A 277 13.28 -14.68 6.68
C TYR A 277 13.69 -13.20 6.69
N GLY A 278 12.74 -12.26 6.76
CA GLY A 278 13.00 -10.82 6.87
C GLY A 278 13.81 -10.47 8.13
N VAL A 279 13.59 -11.16 9.25
CA VAL A 279 14.39 -11.01 10.47
C VAL A 279 15.83 -11.46 10.24
N ARG A 280 16.04 -12.62 9.63
CA ARG A 280 17.38 -13.15 9.35
C ARG A 280 18.19 -12.29 8.36
N THR A 281 17.52 -11.69 7.39
CA THR A 281 18.17 -10.83 6.38
C THR A 281 18.25 -9.36 6.79
N GLY A 282 17.60 -8.98 7.91
CA GLY A 282 17.51 -7.59 8.34
C GLY A 282 16.62 -6.72 7.42
N ASP A 283 15.76 -7.33 6.60
CA ASP A 283 14.83 -6.60 5.73
C ASP A 283 13.62 -6.09 6.51
N LEU A 284 13.73 -4.85 6.99
CA LEU A 284 12.68 -4.21 7.78
C LEU A 284 11.41 -3.91 6.96
N VAL A 285 11.53 -3.72 5.65
CA VAL A 285 10.38 -3.44 4.77
C VAL A 285 9.55 -4.71 4.60
N LEU A 286 10.20 -5.85 4.37
CA LEU A 286 9.52 -7.14 4.30
C LEU A 286 8.84 -7.49 5.64
N GLN A 287 9.56 -7.31 6.76
CA GLN A 287 9.01 -7.53 8.10
C GLN A 287 7.75 -6.68 8.33
N GLU A 288 7.80 -5.38 8.03
CA GLU A 288 6.66 -4.47 8.24
C GLU A 288 5.47 -4.81 7.34
N ASN A 289 5.68 -5.13 6.07
CA ASN A 289 4.62 -5.51 5.15
C ASN A 289 3.91 -6.79 5.61
N VAL A 290 4.67 -7.79 6.03
CA VAL A 290 4.11 -9.04 6.55
C VAL A 290 3.37 -8.80 7.86
N LEU A 291 3.96 -8.05 8.80
CA LEU A 291 3.31 -7.71 10.06
C LEU A 291 2.02 -6.92 9.86
N GLN A 292 1.99 -6.00 8.92
CA GLN A 292 0.77 -5.25 8.60
C GLN A 292 -0.33 -6.19 8.12
N TYR A 293 -0.03 -7.09 7.19
CA TYR A 293 -0.99 -8.07 6.71
C TYR A 293 -1.49 -9.00 7.83
N LEU A 294 -0.58 -9.54 8.64
CA LEU A 294 -0.92 -10.40 9.78
C LEU A 294 -1.72 -9.64 10.85
N SER A 295 -1.42 -8.36 11.07
CA SER A 295 -2.18 -7.51 11.99
C SER A 295 -3.62 -7.33 11.53
N TRP A 296 -3.85 -7.12 10.24
CA TRP A 296 -5.19 -6.99 9.70
C TRP A 296 -5.95 -8.32 9.69
N ASN A 297 -5.24 -9.45 9.62
CA ASN A 297 -5.78 -10.80 9.61
C ASN A 297 -5.60 -11.55 10.95
N CYS A 298 -5.37 -10.82 12.06
CA CYS A 298 -5.00 -11.42 13.33
C CYS A 298 -6.06 -12.38 13.87
N GLU A 299 -7.35 -12.08 13.70
CA GLU A 299 -8.44 -12.95 14.13
C GLU A 299 -8.42 -14.31 13.41
N PHE A 300 -8.12 -14.30 12.10
CA PHE A 300 -7.97 -15.52 11.30
C PHE A 300 -6.66 -16.25 11.65
N LEU A 301 -5.56 -15.52 11.84
CA LEU A 301 -4.28 -16.07 12.27
C LEU A 301 -4.40 -16.81 13.62
N ILE A 302 -5.07 -16.21 14.60
CA ILE A 302 -5.35 -16.83 15.92
C ILE A 302 -6.13 -18.14 15.79
N SER A 303 -7.01 -18.23 14.79
CA SER A 303 -7.82 -19.41 14.53
C SER A 303 -7.10 -20.47 13.69
N SER A 304 -5.93 -20.16 13.15
CA SER A 304 -5.15 -21.06 12.30
C SER A 304 -4.19 -21.94 13.13
N PRO A 305 -3.79 -23.13 12.62
CA PRO A 305 -2.78 -23.97 13.27
C PRO A 305 -1.42 -23.29 13.42
N VAL A 306 -1.14 -22.30 12.59
CA VAL A 306 0.15 -21.57 12.57
C VAL A 306 0.31 -20.69 13.81
N TRP A 307 -0.77 -20.31 14.48
CA TRP A 307 -0.72 -19.47 15.69
C TRP A 307 0.26 -20.00 16.73
N SER A 308 0.25 -21.29 17.03
CA SER A 308 1.16 -21.91 18.01
C SER A 308 2.63 -21.95 17.54
N THR A 309 2.88 -21.77 16.24
CA THR A 309 4.24 -21.87 15.66
C THR A 309 4.98 -20.54 15.59
N ILE A 310 4.29 -19.39 15.69
CA ILE A 310 4.92 -18.09 15.58
C ILE A 310 5.98 -17.88 16.68
N SER A 311 7.05 -17.15 16.34
CA SER A 311 8.15 -16.87 17.26
C SER A 311 7.77 -15.81 18.31
N PHE A 312 8.51 -15.79 19.42
CA PHE A 312 8.39 -14.71 20.43
C PHE A 312 8.56 -13.32 19.76
N HIS A 313 9.53 -13.18 18.87
CA HIS A 313 9.79 -11.90 18.21
C HIS A 313 8.61 -11.43 17.38
N MET A 314 7.98 -12.33 16.64
CA MET A 314 6.77 -12.01 15.86
C MET A 314 5.59 -11.69 16.79
N MET A 315 5.38 -12.46 17.85
CA MET A 315 4.32 -12.23 18.83
C MET A 315 4.46 -10.85 19.49
N ASP A 316 5.65 -10.50 19.95
CA ASP A 316 5.96 -9.21 20.55
C ASP A 316 5.70 -8.05 19.55
N ALA A 317 6.15 -8.22 18.31
CA ALA A 317 5.93 -7.23 17.24
C ALA A 317 4.43 -7.05 16.92
N LEU A 318 3.65 -8.12 16.85
CA LEU A 318 2.20 -8.06 16.62
C LEU A 318 1.47 -7.36 17.77
N LEU A 319 1.76 -7.75 19.02
CA LEU A 319 1.06 -7.20 20.19
C LEU A 319 1.34 -5.72 20.43
N ARG A 320 2.46 -5.18 19.96
CA ARG A 320 2.75 -3.73 20.02
C ARG A 320 1.87 -2.89 19.09
N ARG A 321 1.28 -3.48 18.07
CA ARG A 321 0.55 -2.74 17.04
C ARG A 321 -0.81 -2.23 17.52
N SER A 322 -1.18 -1.05 17.04
CA SER A 322 -2.51 -0.46 17.29
C SER A 322 -3.49 -0.65 16.13
N ASP A 323 -3.01 -1.13 14.99
CA ASP A 323 -3.80 -1.47 13.80
C ASP A 323 -4.17 -2.96 13.74
N LEU A 324 -3.98 -3.69 14.85
CA LEU A 324 -4.38 -5.08 15.00
C LEU A 324 -5.90 -5.20 14.92
N VAL A 325 -6.40 -6.04 14.01
CA VAL A 325 -7.82 -6.31 13.81
C VAL A 325 -8.17 -7.59 14.58
N VAL A 326 -8.94 -7.45 15.64
CA VAL A 326 -9.34 -8.57 16.52
C VAL A 326 -10.75 -8.35 17.04
N LYS A 327 -11.40 -9.41 17.49
CA LYS A 327 -12.75 -9.35 18.04
C LYS A 327 -12.84 -8.35 19.21
N ASP A 328 -12.02 -8.53 20.21
CA ASP A 328 -11.85 -7.66 21.38
C ASP A 328 -10.52 -8.00 22.10
N GLU A 329 -10.15 -7.21 23.10
CA GLU A 329 -8.89 -7.39 23.83
C GLU A 329 -8.88 -8.62 24.74
N ALA A 330 -10.05 -9.04 25.24
CA ALA A 330 -10.15 -10.27 26.04
C ALA A 330 -9.87 -11.52 25.18
N PHE A 331 -10.40 -11.54 23.96
CA PHE A 331 -10.11 -12.59 22.98
C PHE A 331 -8.61 -12.66 22.65
N LEU A 332 -7.94 -11.50 22.54
CA LEU A 332 -6.50 -11.46 22.31
C LEU A 332 -5.70 -11.99 23.49
N LEU A 333 -6.10 -11.67 24.72
CA LEU A 333 -5.48 -12.21 25.94
C LEU A 333 -5.64 -13.73 26.01
N GLU A 334 -6.83 -14.26 25.78
CA GLU A 334 -7.08 -15.72 25.74
C GLU A 334 -6.24 -16.42 24.66
N ALA A 335 -6.06 -15.76 23.49
CA ALA A 335 -5.20 -16.28 22.43
C ALA A 335 -3.72 -16.29 22.82
N LEU A 336 -3.25 -15.25 23.51
CA LEU A 336 -1.89 -15.19 24.05
C LEU A 336 -1.65 -16.28 25.11
N GLU A 337 -2.61 -16.49 26.01
CA GLU A 337 -2.51 -17.53 27.06
C GLU A 337 -2.39 -18.92 26.44
N ARG A 338 -3.19 -19.23 25.42
CA ARG A 338 -3.08 -20.50 24.67
C ARG A 338 -1.71 -20.64 24.01
N TRP A 339 -1.22 -19.58 23.36
CA TRP A 339 0.09 -19.60 22.71
C TRP A 339 1.22 -19.85 23.72
N ILE A 340 1.19 -19.21 24.91
CA ILE A 340 2.17 -19.45 25.97
C ILE A 340 2.08 -20.88 26.48
N GLN A 341 0.88 -21.42 26.64
CA GLN A 341 0.68 -22.81 27.06
C GLN A 341 1.23 -23.79 26.01
N ASP A 342 1.01 -23.53 24.72
CA ASP A 342 1.52 -24.37 23.63
C ASP A 342 3.06 -24.32 23.56
N LYS A 343 3.67 -23.18 23.85
CA LYS A 343 5.12 -22.98 23.87
C LYS A 343 5.81 -23.57 25.11
N GLY A 344 5.12 -23.64 26.23
CA GLY A 344 5.66 -24.18 27.48
C GLY A 344 6.98 -23.50 27.90
N ASP A 345 8.00 -24.29 28.13
CA ASP A 345 9.32 -23.85 28.63
C ASP A 345 10.16 -23.09 27.58
N GLU A 346 9.72 -23.02 26.30
CA GLU A 346 10.42 -22.26 25.27
C GLU A 346 10.38 -20.74 25.55
N ILE A 347 9.40 -20.25 26.32
CA ILE A 347 9.19 -18.84 26.62
C ILE A 347 9.53 -18.57 28.10
N SER A 348 10.57 -17.76 28.30
CA SER A 348 11.00 -17.38 29.64
C SER A 348 9.95 -16.52 30.36
N SER A 349 10.01 -16.51 31.71
CA SER A 349 9.13 -15.68 32.53
C SER A 349 9.21 -14.19 32.17
N ASP A 350 10.39 -13.65 31.85
CA ASP A 350 10.55 -12.25 31.44
C ASP A 350 9.88 -11.97 30.10
N GLN A 351 9.95 -12.92 29.17
CA GLN A 351 9.27 -12.82 27.88
C GLN A 351 7.74 -12.86 28.05
N GLN A 352 7.22 -13.74 28.90
CA GLN A 352 5.79 -13.78 29.24
C GLN A 352 5.33 -12.45 29.83
N ALA A 353 6.09 -11.87 30.77
CA ALA A 353 5.80 -10.57 31.37
C ALA A 353 5.82 -9.44 30.34
N SER A 354 6.79 -9.46 29.39
CA SER A 354 6.86 -8.49 28.30
C SER A 354 5.61 -8.53 27.42
N LEU A 355 5.18 -9.72 27.01
CA LEU A 355 3.97 -9.89 26.18
C LEU A 355 2.71 -9.45 26.92
N LEU A 356 2.58 -9.78 28.21
CA LEU A 356 1.44 -9.38 29.04
C LEU A 356 1.32 -7.85 29.15
N ASN A 357 2.43 -7.12 29.18
CA ASN A 357 2.45 -5.66 29.21
C ASN A 357 1.86 -5.02 27.93
N HIS A 358 1.76 -5.75 26.82
CA HIS A 358 1.14 -5.24 25.59
C HIS A 358 -0.38 -5.42 25.56
N ILE A 359 -0.95 -6.19 26.49
CA ILE A 359 -2.40 -6.35 26.61
C ILE A 359 -3.01 -5.08 27.19
N ARG A 360 -4.02 -4.58 26.54
CA ARG A 360 -4.71 -3.31 26.89
C ARG A 360 -5.88 -3.58 27.83
N PHE A 361 -5.60 -3.95 29.06
CA PHE A 361 -6.61 -4.25 30.07
C PHE A 361 -7.68 -3.15 30.21
N LEU A 362 -7.33 -1.92 29.93
CA LEU A 362 -8.23 -0.77 29.94
C LEU A 362 -9.37 -0.91 28.94
N MET A 363 -9.13 -1.63 27.84
CA MET A 363 -10.11 -1.86 26.75
C MET A 363 -11.00 -3.08 27.01
N ILE A 364 -10.77 -3.82 28.10
CA ILE A 364 -11.58 -4.99 28.46
C ILE A 364 -12.81 -4.51 29.26
N PRO A 365 -14.03 -4.92 28.90
CA PRO A 365 -15.24 -4.61 29.65
C PRO A 365 -15.21 -5.09 31.10
N VAL A 366 -15.86 -4.33 31.99
CA VAL A 366 -15.85 -4.58 33.45
C VAL A 366 -16.33 -5.98 33.82
N ASP A 367 -17.35 -6.47 33.17
CA ASP A 367 -17.89 -7.82 33.38
C ASP A 367 -16.87 -8.92 33.06
N LYS A 368 -16.11 -8.75 31.97
CA LYS A 368 -15.01 -9.66 31.63
C LYS A 368 -13.83 -9.51 32.59
N LEU A 369 -13.43 -8.28 32.95
CA LEU A 369 -12.39 -8.04 33.97
C LEU A 369 -12.72 -8.72 35.30
N TYR A 370 -14.00 -8.65 35.72
CA TYR A 370 -14.47 -9.30 36.94
C TYR A 370 -14.30 -10.84 36.85
N GLY A 371 -14.68 -11.43 35.73
CA GLY A 371 -14.48 -12.88 35.53
C GLY A 371 -13.01 -13.30 35.54
N MET A 372 -12.12 -12.45 34.99
CA MET A 372 -10.68 -12.72 34.92
C MET A 372 -9.98 -12.74 36.28
N GLN A 373 -10.54 -12.12 37.33
CA GLN A 373 -10.00 -12.21 38.70
C GLN A 373 -9.96 -13.65 39.24
N PHE A 374 -10.84 -14.50 38.75
CA PHE A 374 -10.98 -15.88 39.16
C PHE A 374 -10.35 -16.85 38.16
N SER A 375 -9.64 -16.32 37.15
CA SER A 375 -8.95 -17.14 36.16
C SER A 375 -7.79 -17.89 36.80
N SER A 376 -7.64 -19.16 36.42
CA SER A 376 -6.48 -19.99 36.77
C SER A 376 -5.49 -20.07 35.60
N SER A 377 -5.45 -19.05 34.75
CA SER A 377 -4.56 -19.04 33.57
C SER A 377 -3.08 -19.03 33.97
N VAL A 378 -2.24 -19.55 33.08
CA VAL A 378 -0.78 -19.61 33.29
C VAL A 378 -0.19 -18.23 33.52
N LEU A 379 -0.65 -17.22 32.74
CA LEU A 379 -0.19 -15.84 32.92
C LEU A 379 -0.60 -15.25 34.27
N HIS A 380 -1.82 -15.55 34.75
CA HIS A 380 -2.27 -15.09 36.04
C HIS A 380 -1.42 -15.71 37.16
N GLN A 381 -1.15 -17.03 37.08
CA GLN A 381 -0.36 -17.74 38.08
C GLN A 381 1.11 -17.30 38.09
N ASN A 382 1.74 -17.22 36.94
CA ASN A 382 3.16 -16.89 36.83
C ASN A 382 3.47 -15.41 37.06
N HIS A 383 2.51 -14.52 36.79
CA HIS A 383 2.68 -13.05 36.82
C HIS A 383 1.55 -12.37 37.60
N GLU A 384 1.11 -12.94 38.71
CA GLU A 384 -0.04 -12.49 39.51
C GLU A 384 -0.04 -10.99 39.76
N LYS A 385 1.07 -10.42 40.24
CA LYS A 385 1.18 -9.00 40.53
C LYS A 385 0.96 -8.12 39.30
N LEU A 386 1.54 -8.50 38.16
CA LEU A 386 1.42 -7.77 36.91
C LEU A 386 0.00 -7.87 36.37
N TYR A 387 -0.56 -9.08 36.38
CA TYR A 387 -1.92 -9.38 35.94
C TYR A 387 -2.97 -8.59 36.75
N LEU A 388 -2.89 -8.67 38.08
CA LEU A 388 -3.79 -7.94 39.00
C LEU A 388 -3.62 -6.44 38.87
N THR A 389 -2.42 -5.93 38.60
CA THR A 389 -2.19 -4.51 38.32
C THR A 389 -2.91 -4.10 37.03
N GLY A 390 -2.85 -4.91 35.98
CA GLY A 390 -3.59 -4.72 34.72
C GLY A 390 -5.09 -4.66 34.95
N LEU A 391 -5.65 -5.65 35.69
CA LEU A 391 -7.08 -5.66 36.05
C LEU A 391 -7.48 -4.40 36.83
N LEU A 392 -6.70 -4.02 37.86
CA LEU A 392 -7.00 -2.81 38.66
C LEU A 392 -7.02 -1.55 37.80
N ARG A 393 -6.06 -1.40 36.87
CA ARG A 393 -6.03 -0.28 35.93
C ARG A 393 -7.24 -0.30 34.99
N GLY A 394 -7.64 -1.49 34.51
CA GLY A 394 -8.85 -1.68 33.73
C GLY A 394 -10.10 -1.24 34.50
N PHE A 395 -10.27 -1.66 35.76
CA PHE A 395 -11.38 -1.21 36.62
C PHE A 395 -11.35 0.29 36.85
N GLN A 396 -10.19 0.88 37.16
CA GLN A 396 -10.04 2.33 37.35
C GLN A 396 -10.44 3.10 36.10
N PHE A 397 -9.98 2.68 34.92
CA PHE A 397 -10.32 3.32 33.66
C PHE A 397 -11.83 3.30 33.40
N ASN A 398 -12.48 2.18 33.68
CA ASN A 398 -13.90 2.01 33.45
C ASN A 398 -14.77 2.75 34.49
N ALA A 399 -14.27 2.99 35.70
CA ALA A 399 -15.02 3.58 36.81
C ALA A 399 -14.76 5.08 37.05
N LEU A 400 -13.67 5.64 36.51
CA LEU A 400 -13.29 7.02 36.78
C LEU A 400 -13.83 7.98 35.72
N PRO A 401 -14.23 9.21 36.10
CA PRO A 401 -14.58 10.25 35.15
C PRO A 401 -13.40 10.64 34.26
N PHE A 402 -13.69 10.94 32.99
CA PHE A 402 -12.68 11.30 32.00
C PHE A 402 -11.76 12.44 32.47
N SER A 403 -12.28 13.46 33.16
CA SER A 403 -11.47 14.56 33.67
C SER A 403 -10.35 14.13 34.62
N LYS A 404 -10.51 13.01 35.33
CA LYS A 404 -9.47 12.41 36.17
C LYS A 404 -8.50 11.57 35.37
N ILE A 405 -9.01 10.80 34.42
CA ILE A 405 -8.21 9.93 33.55
C ILE A 405 -7.31 10.79 32.65
N ARG A 406 -7.82 11.88 32.07
CA ARG A 406 -7.09 12.78 31.17
C ARG A 406 -5.78 13.29 31.77
N LYS A 407 -5.73 13.56 33.06
CA LYS A 407 -4.50 13.99 33.74
C LYS A 407 -3.41 12.94 33.75
N GLN A 408 -3.77 11.66 33.66
CA GLN A 408 -2.85 10.52 33.63
C GLN A 408 -2.46 10.11 32.19
N ILE A 409 -3.32 10.40 31.19
CA ILE A 409 -3.12 10.10 29.76
C ILE A 409 -2.09 11.05 29.11
N TYR A 410 -1.67 12.11 29.79
CA TYR A 410 -0.76 13.12 29.22
C TYR A 410 0.56 12.53 28.67
N ASN A 411 0.87 11.28 28.98
CA ASN A 411 1.98 10.51 28.45
C ASN A 411 1.58 9.47 27.38
N MET A 412 0.43 9.65 26.69
CA MET A 412 0.03 8.92 25.47
C MET A 412 0.54 7.46 25.38
N SER A 413 0.38 6.66 26.41
CA SER A 413 0.74 5.25 26.32
C SER A 413 -0.29 4.51 25.43
N SER A 414 0.19 3.58 24.63
CA SER A 414 -0.65 2.81 23.69
C SER A 414 -1.81 2.05 24.34
N GLU A 415 -1.74 1.81 25.63
CA GLU A 415 -2.78 1.10 26.40
C GLU A 415 -4.13 1.86 26.48
N TYR A 416 -4.12 3.20 26.30
CA TYR A 416 -5.32 4.03 26.27
C TYR A 416 -5.97 4.14 24.89
N LEU A 417 -5.32 3.59 23.85
CA LEU A 417 -5.83 3.62 22.49
C LEU A 417 -6.47 2.26 22.17
N PRO A 418 -7.73 2.20 21.72
CA PRO A 418 -8.30 0.95 21.26
C PRO A 418 -7.56 0.45 20.02
N ARG A 419 -7.51 -0.89 19.85
CA ARG A 419 -7.14 -1.50 18.56
C ARG A 419 -8.31 -1.40 17.59
N ILE A 420 -8.33 -2.16 16.54
CA ILE A 420 -9.45 -2.23 15.60
C ILE A 420 -10.33 -3.41 16.04
N TYR A 421 -11.33 -3.14 16.88
CA TYR A 421 -12.20 -4.18 17.41
C TYR A 421 -13.37 -4.47 16.48
N THR A 422 -13.50 -5.75 16.08
CA THR A 422 -14.51 -6.24 15.14
C THR A 422 -15.75 -6.84 15.80
N GLY A 423 -15.82 -6.86 17.12
CA GLY A 423 -16.99 -7.31 17.86
C GLY A 423 -18.26 -6.55 17.50
N ASP A 424 -19.43 -7.20 17.63
CA ASP A 424 -20.73 -6.65 17.22
C ASP A 424 -21.09 -5.33 17.91
N GLU A 425 -20.49 -5.09 19.07
CA GLU A 425 -20.65 -3.85 19.83
C GLU A 425 -20.02 -2.64 19.11
N TRP A 426 -18.97 -2.85 18.30
CA TRP A 426 -18.16 -1.79 17.69
C TRP A 426 -18.16 -1.80 16.18
N SER A 427 -18.78 -2.77 15.55
CA SER A 427 -18.73 -2.92 14.10
C SER A 427 -20.01 -3.41 13.47
N VAL A 428 -20.15 -3.13 12.17
CA VAL A 428 -21.23 -3.66 11.34
C VAL A 428 -20.71 -4.08 9.98
N ILE A 429 -21.27 -5.16 9.42
CA ILE A 429 -20.91 -5.67 8.10
C ILE A 429 -22.00 -5.31 7.09
N LEU A 430 -21.58 -4.69 5.98
CA LEU A 430 -22.39 -4.52 4.79
C LEU A 430 -21.92 -5.50 3.71
N ASN A 431 -22.78 -6.42 3.31
CA ASN A 431 -22.48 -7.34 2.21
C ASN A 431 -22.66 -6.63 0.86
N ALA A 432 -21.62 -6.68 0.02
CA ALA A 432 -21.76 -6.33 -1.37
C ALA A 432 -22.60 -7.42 -2.06
N THR A 433 -23.89 -7.16 -2.32
CA THR A 433 -24.64 -8.01 -3.23
C THR A 433 -24.19 -7.67 -4.64
N THR A 434 -23.68 -8.67 -5.37
CA THR A 434 -23.29 -8.55 -6.78
C THR A 434 -24.48 -8.03 -7.58
N VAL A 435 -24.44 -6.76 -7.97
CA VAL A 435 -25.36 -6.23 -8.97
C VAL A 435 -24.79 -6.65 -10.32
N LYS A 436 -25.32 -7.73 -10.90
CA LYS A 436 -25.10 -8.00 -12.32
C LYS A 436 -25.71 -6.83 -13.10
N TYR A 437 -24.86 -6.00 -13.68
CA TYR A 437 -25.29 -4.98 -14.61
C TYR A 437 -25.99 -5.67 -15.78
N PRO A 438 -27.26 -5.33 -16.10
CA PRO A 438 -27.84 -5.77 -17.36
C PRO A 438 -27.02 -5.10 -18.47
N ARG A 439 -26.38 -5.91 -19.31
CA ARG A 439 -25.79 -5.43 -20.57
C ARG A 439 -26.91 -4.81 -21.39
N ASN A 440 -27.01 -3.49 -21.40
CA ASN A 440 -27.89 -2.78 -22.31
C ASN A 440 -27.37 -3.02 -23.74
N ARG A 441 -28.02 -3.95 -24.45
CA ARG A 441 -28.01 -3.93 -25.91
C ARG A 441 -29.06 -2.88 -26.32
N PRO A 442 -28.72 -1.86 -27.11
CA PRO A 442 -29.72 -1.01 -27.72
C PRO A 442 -30.40 -1.81 -28.81
N THR A 443 -31.63 -2.27 -28.55
CA THR A 443 -32.52 -2.73 -29.60
C THR A 443 -33.29 -1.51 -30.13
N TYR A 444 -32.85 -1.01 -31.27
CA TYR A 444 -33.66 -0.12 -32.07
C TYR A 444 -34.85 -0.92 -32.62
N SER A 445 -36.05 -0.60 -32.17
CA SER A 445 -37.28 -1.03 -32.82
C SER A 445 -38.11 0.22 -33.13
N TYR A 446 -38.22 0.53 -34.40
CA TYR A 446 -39.25 1.45 -34.93
C TYR A 446 -40.60 0.73 -34.89
N GLY A 447 -41.60 1.37 -34.28
CA GLY A 447 -42.96 0.89 -34.33
C GLY A 447 -43.94 1.88 -33.73
N TYR A 448 -44.63 2.64 -34.56
CA TYR A 448 -45.81 3.42 -34.21
C TYR A 448 -46.91 2.50 -33.73
N THR A 449 -47.56 2.79 -32.60
CA THR A 449 -49.00 2.60 -32.42
C THR A 449 -49.56 3.37 -31.21
N ILE A 450 -50.75 3.91 -31.45
CA ILE A 450 -51.60 4.75 -30.63
C ILE A 450 -52.31 3.90 -29.55
N GLY A 451 -52.39 4.39 -28.31
CA GLY A 451 -53.59 4.30 -27.50
C GLY A 451 -53.62 3.36 -26.27
N TYR A 452 -54.05 3.97 -25.20
CA TYR A 452 -54.76 3.48 -23.99
C TYR A 452 -53.97 3.14 -22.74
N ASN A 453 -54.24 3.97 -21.73
CA ASN A 453 -53.94 3.83 -20.32
C ASN A 453 -54.25 2.45 -19.75
N TYR A 454 -53.24 1.82 -19.16
CA TYR A 454 -53.42 0.89 -18.05
C TYR A 454 -52.28 1.08 -17.06
N ASN A 455 -52.63 1.56 -15.87
CA ASN A 455 -51.81 1.50 -14.69
C ASN A 455 -51.41 0.05 -14.40
N ARG A 456 -50.25 -0.38 -14.82
CA ARG A 456 -49.54 -1.54 -14.27
C ARG A 456 -48.27 -1.04 -13.62
N GLY A 457 -48.23 -1.23 -12.30
CA GLY A 457 -47.07 -0.91 -11.50
C GLY A 457 -45.80 -1.46 -12.12
N TYR A 458 -44.98 -0.59 -12.60
CA TYR A 458 -43.59 -0.89 -12.89
C TYR A 458 -42.97 -1.29 -11.55
N GLY A 459 -42.66 -2.55 -11.42
CA GLY A 459 -41.68 -3.00 -10.42
C GLY A 459 -40.39 -2.23 -10.65
N GLN A 460 -40.26 -1.11 -10.00
CA GLN A 460 -39.00 -0.50 -9.76
C GLN A 460 -38.19 -1.56 -9.00
N ASN A 461 -37.21 -2.17 -9.67
CA ASN A 461 -36.10 -2.81 -8.98
C ASN A 461 -35.52 -1.72 -8.10
N ARG A 462 -36.05 -1.55 -6.90
CA ARG A 462 -35.43 -0.77 -5.85
C ARG A 462 -34.06 -1.41 -5.65
N ILE A 463 -33.04 -0.74 -6.12
CA ILE A 463 -31.68 -0.94 -5.65
C ILE A 463 -31.82 -0.81 -4.13
N GLN A 464 -31.77 -1.94 -3.42
CA GLN A 464 -31.79 -1.91 -1.96
C GLN A 464 -30.61 -1.04 -1.56
N SER A 465 -30.92 0.10 -0.99
CA SER A 465 -29.93 1.05 -0.52
C SER A 465 -28.98 0.29 0.39
N ARG A 466 -27.69 0.29 0.06
CA ARG A 466 -26.60 -0.29 0.88
C ARG A 466 -26.40 0.60 2.10
N ILE A 467 -27.43 0.70 2.94
CA ILE A 467 -27.45 1.53 4.15
C ILE A 467 -27.79 0.62 5.31
N GLN A 468 -27.00 0.71 6.36
CA GLN A 468 -27.30 0.06 7.62
C GLN A 468 -27.11 1.05 8.76
N THR A 469 -28.06 1.08 9.68
CA THR A 469 -27.96 1.82 10.92
C THR A 469 -27.62 0.87 12.04
N PHE A 470 -26.75 1.30 12.93
CA PHE A 470 -26.37 0.56 14.13
C PHE A 470 -25.99 1.54 15.26
N SER A 471 -25.87 1.01 16.45
CA SER A 471 -25.58 1.78 17.66
C SER A 471 -24.34 1.23 18.33
N THR A 472 -23.47 2.11 18.78
CA THR A 472 -22.32 1.73 19.62
C THR A 472 -22.35 2.50 20.93
N PRO A 473 -21.72 2.00 21.99
CA PRO A 473 -21.41 2.86 23.14
C PRO A 473 -20.60 4.09 22.70
N ALA A 474 -20.75 5.18 23.43
CA ALA A 474 -19.97 6.38 23.15
C ALA A 474 -18.46 6.13 23.38
N HIS A 475 -18.12 5.32 24.38
CA HIS A 475 -16.75 4.92 24.71
C HIS A 475 -16.72 3.56 25.44
N PRO A 476 -15.60 2.80 25.40
CA PRO A 476 -15.45 1.53 26.13
C PRO A 476 -15.67 1.61 27.65
N SER A 477 -15.38 2.76 28.26
CA SER A 477 -15.57 2.98 29.70
C SER A 477 -17.02 2.78 30.13
N ALA A 478 -17.24 2.12 31.27
CA ALA A 478 -18.56 1.86 31.84
C ALA A 478 -19.41 3.11 32.02
N LEU A 479 -18.79 4.27 32.29
CA LEU A 479 -19.48 5.57 32.40
C LEU A 479 -20.19 6.01 31.12
N TYR A 480 -19.75 5.57 29.97
CA TYR A 480 -20.28 5.95 28.66
C TYR A 480 -21.01 4.80 27.96
N ARG A 481 -21.04 3.60 28.53
CA ARG A 481 -21.54 2.40 27.90
C ARG A 481 -23.05 2.42 27.68
N GLU A 482 -23.78 3.06 28.57
CA GLU A 482 -25.23 3.27 28.43
C GLU A 482 -25.57 4.45 27.49
N GLN A 483 -24.58 5.25 27.15
CA GLN A 483 -24.74 6.39 26.26
C GLN A 483 -24.38 5.96 24.83
N ASN A 484 -25.40 5.79 24.01
CA ASN A 484 -25.23 5.27 22.67
C ASN A 484 -25.12 6.37 21.61
N VAL A 485 -24.22 6.16 20.66
CA VAL A 485 -24.12 6.94 19.42
C VAL A 485 -24.72 6.12 18.29
N GLN A 486 -25.63 6.75 17.54
CA GLN A 486 -26.24 6.15 16.37
C GLN A 486 -25.36 6.39 15.15
N TRP A 487 -25.12 5.34 14.37
CA TRP A 487 -24.31 5.37 13.19
C TRP A 487 -25.09 4.95 11.96
N GLN A 488 -24.76 5.55 10.83
CA GLN A 488 -25.25 5.16 9.52
C GLN A 488 -24.05 4.80 8.64
N ALA A 489 -23.97 3.54 8.25
CA ALA A 489 -22.98 2.99 7.33
C ALA A 489 -23.59 2.91 5.93
N GLN A 490 -22.90 3.43 4.92
CA GLN A 490 -23.32 3.49 3.52
C GLN A 490 -22.16 3.23 2.58
N VAL A 491 -22.46 2.68 1.41
CA VAL A 491 -21.51 2.59 0.30
C VAL A 491 -22.17 3.17 -0.94
N PHE A 492 -21.54 4.16 -1.55
CA PHE A 492 -21.97 4.81 -2.78
C PHE A 492 -21.17 4.28 -3.97
N LEU A 493 -21.86 4.01 -5.06
CA LEU A 493 -21.28 3.48 -6.30
C LEU A 493 -21.27 4.50 -7.44
N SER A 494 -21.98 5.61 -7.27
CA SER A 494 -22.12 6.64 -8.29
C SER A 494 -22.28 8.04 -7.69
N ASN A 495 -21.96 9.06 -8.48
CA ASN A 495 -22.15 10.45 -8.07
C ASN A 495 -23.64 10.80 -7.82
N GLN A 496 -24.54 10.18 -8.56
CA GLN A 496 -25.99 10.35 -8.36
C GLN A 496 -26.41 9.92 -6.96
N GLU A 497 -25.87 8.80 -6.46
CA GLU A 497 -26.14 8.33 -5.09
C GLU A 497 -25.61 9.33 -4.05
N CYS A 498 -24.39 9.84 -4.21
CA CYS A 498 -23.83 10.87 -3.34
C CYS A 498 -24.69 12.15 -3.33
N SER A 499 -25.08 12.63 -4.51
CA SER A 499 -25.87 13.85 -4.68
C SER A 499 -27.25 13.75 -4.01
N ASN A 500 -27.87 12.57 -3.99
CA ASN A 500 -29.13 12.33 -3.30
C ASN A 500 -29.05 12.56 -1.78
N TYR A 501 -27.82 12.52 -1.22
CA TYR A 501 -27.56 12.82 0.20
C TYR A 501 -26.88 14.18 0.40
N GLY A 502 -26.85 15.04 -0.64
CA GLY A 502 -26.21 16.36 -0.59
C GLY A 502 -24.69 16.31 -0.41
N ILE A 503 -24.05 15.24 -0.90
CA ILE A 503 -22.61 15.00 -0.76
C ILE A 503 -21.97 15.02 -2.15
N SER A 504 -20.80 15.65 -2.26
CA SER A 504 -19.94 15.58 -3.43
C SER A 504 -18.90 14.47 -3.24
N CYS A 505 -18.84 13.51 -4.16
CA CYS A 505 -17.87 12.42 -4.15
C CYS A 505 -16.99 12.50 -5.40
N THR A 506 -15.68 12.40 -5.19
CA THR A 506 -14.66 12.52 -6.27
C THR A 506 -14.19 11.18 -6.82
N SER A 507 -14.51 10.07 -6.15
CA SER A 507 -14.09 8.72 -6.56
C SER A 507 -15.10 7.67 -6.11
N PHE A 508 -15.16 6.54 -6.84
CA PHE A 508 -16.09 5.44 -6.59
C PHE A 508 -15.40 4.09 -6.70
N PRO A 509 -15.83 3.09 -5.91
CA PRO A 509 -16.82 3.18 -4.82
C PRO A 509 -16.28 3.96 -3.61
N VAL A 510 -17.19 4.54 -2.80
CA VAL A 510 -16.83 5.26 -1.59
C VAL A 510 -17.74 4.87 -0.43
N ALA A 511 -17.13 4.62 0.74
CA ALA A 511 -17.86 4.31 1.96
C ALA A 511 -18.06 5.58 2.81
N ARG A 512 -19.21 5.69 3.45
CA ARG A 512 -19.53 6.74 4.42
C ARG A 512 -19.94 6.13 5.74
N LEU A 513 -19.35 6.63 6.83
CA LEU A 513 -19.77 6.33 8.19
C LEU A 513 -20.10 7.66 8.89
N TYR A 514 -21.37 7.87 9.15
CA TYR A 514 -21.87 9.10 9.73
C TYR A 514 -22.53 8.82 11.08
N GLY A 515 -22.06 9.53 12.13
CA GLY A 515 -22.66 9.48 13.45
C GLY A 515 -23.69 10.62 13.64
N TYR A 516 -24.81 10.33 14.29
CA TYR A 516 -25.84 11.30 14.60
C TYR A 516 -26.34 11.13 16.04
N GLY A 517 -27.12 12.12 16.53
CA GLY A 517 -27.60 12.13 17.91
C GLY A 517 -26.52 12.61 18.91
N ASN A 518 -26.19 11.78 19.88
CA ASN A 518 -25.31 12.16 21.00
C ASN A 518 -23.83 12.35 20.64
N GLN A 519 -23.42 12.13 19.39
CA GLN A 519 -22.02 12.28 18.97
C GLN A 519 -21.48 13.69 19.31
N ASN A 520 -22.29 14.73 19.08
CA ASN A 520 -21.88 16.12 19.32
C ASN A 520 -21.74 16.45 20.82
N MET A 521 -22.39 15.72 21.71
CA MET A 521 -22.29 15.93 23.15
C MET A 521 -20.90 15.58 23.70
N TYR A 522 -20.19 14.67 23.02
CA TYR A 522 -18.86 14.18 23.44
C TYR A 522 -17.73 14.69 22.56
N ALA A 523 -18.00 15.53 21.57
CA ALA A 523 -17.01 16.02 20.61
C ALA A 523 -15.81 16.74 21.25
N SER A 524 -15.98 17.26 22.47
CA SER A 524 -14.90 17.90 23.24
C SER A 524 -14.01 16.91 24.01
N THR A 525 -14.42 15.64 24.11
CA THR A 525 -13.74 14.65 24.96
C THR A 525 -13.45 13.32 24.24
N ILE A 526 -14.20 13.02 23.18
CA ILE A 526 -14.07 11.78 22.41
C ILE A 526 -13.98 12.13 20.93
N ARG A 527 -12.92 11.66 20.30
CA ARG A 527 -12.74 11.67 18.84
C ARG A 527 -12.96 10.25 18.32
N TYR A 528 -13.47 10.16 17.11
CA TYR A 528 -13.69 8.85 16.47
C TYR A 528 -12.69 8.66 15.33
N SER A 529 -11.79 7.70 15.48
CA SER A 529 -10.79 7.27 14.51
C SER A 529 -11.27 6.00 13.79
N ASN A 530 -12.42 6.11 13.14
CA ASN A 530 -13.13 4.97 12.55
C ASN A 530 -12.36 4.31 11.40
N ARG A 531 -12.64 3.02 11.16
CA ARG A 531 -11.98 2.21 10.13
C ARG A 531 -12.98 1.51 9.22
N LEU A 532 -12.64 1.46 7.93
CA LEU A 532 -13.28 0.59 6.96
C LEU A 532 -12.37 -0.61 6.72
N ILE A 533 -12.90 -1.82 6.90
CA ILE A 533 -12.19 -3.07 6.63
C ILE A 533 -12.84 -3.70 5.40
N LEU A 534 -12.02 -4.06 4.43
CA LEU A 534 -12.42 -4.80 3.24
C LEU A 534 -11.97 -6.25 3.37
N THR A 535 -12.91 -7.18 3.34
CA THR A 535 -12.68 -8.62 3.52
C THR A 535 -13.15 -9.39 2.29
N CYS A 536 -12.32 -10.27 1.74
CA CYS A 536 -12.71 -11.21 0.71
C CYS A 536 -13.69 -12.23 1.28
N LYS A 537 -14.82 -12.47 0.63
CA LYS A 537 -15.83 -13.42 1.13
C LYS A 537 -15.41 -14.87 0.96
N ASN A 538 -14.73 -15.18 -0.16
CA ASN A 538 -14.35 -16.56 -0.48
C ASN A 538 -13.16 -17.06 0.33
N GLU A 539 -12.27 -16.16 0.74
CA GLU A 539 -11.00 -16.49 1.40
C GLU A 539 -10.99 -16.08 2.87
N ASN A 540 -12.04 -15.37 3.33
CA ASN A 540 -12.16 -14.87 4.70
C ASN A 540 -10.92 -14.08 5.18
N ASN A 541 -10.22 -13.38 4.27
CA ASN A 541 -9.07 -12.56 4.62
C ASN A 541 -9.35 -11.06 4.44
N VAL A 542 -8.76 -10.26 5.31
CA VAL A 542 -8.76 -8.81 5.21
C VAL A 542 -7.64 -8.40 4.26
N PHE A 543 -8.01 -7.79 3.14
CA PHE A 543 -7.03 -7.32 2.17
C PHE A 543 -6.74 -5.82 2.28
N HIS A 544 -7.61 -5.06 2.96
CA HIS A 544 -7.39 -3.62 3.11
C HIS A 544 -8.10 -3.03 4.32
N VAL A 545 -7.44 -2.06 4.97
CA VAL A 545 -8.01 -1.24 6.06
C VAL A 545 -7.82 0.23 5.73
N ARG A 546 -8.89 1.02 5.80
CA ARG A 546 -8.88 2.46 5.49
C ARG A 546 -9.41 3.30 6.65
N ASP A 547 -8.82 4.48 6.78
CA ASP A 547 -9.29 5.52 7.68
C ASP A 547 -10.45 6.29 7.06
N PHE A 548 -11.46 6.62 7.87
CA PHE A 548 -12.46 7.60 7.48
C PHE A 548 -11.89 9.00 7.66
N LYS A 549 -11.87 9.78 6.58
CA LYS A 549 -11.57 11.22 6.59
C LYS A 549 -12.87 11.97 6.33
N ASN A 550 -13.25 12.90 7.22
CA ASN A 550 -14.54 13.61 7.12
C ASN A 550 -15.73 12.67 6.88
N SER A 551 -15.79 11.57 7.62
CA SER A 551 -16.80 10.52 7.50
C SER A 551 -16.78 9.72 6.18
N MET A 552 -15.81 9.92 5.30
CA MET A 552 -15.70 9.26 4.00
C MET A 552 -14.41 8.41 3.93
N ALA A 553 -14.50 7.25 3.28
CA ALA A 553 -13.36 6.40 2.97
C ALA A 553 -13.45 5.93 1.50
N VAL A 554 -12.46 6.30 0.71
CA VAL A 554 -12.37 5.86 -0.70
C VAL A 554 -11.99 4.38 -0.72
N ILE A 555 -12.75 3.60 -1.48
CA ILE A 555 -12.49 2.19 -1.68
C ILE A 555 -11.54 2.05 -2.89
N PRO A 556 -10.40 1.39 -2.74
CA PRO A 556 -9.44 1.27 -3.84
C PRO A 556 -10.04 0.54 -5.04
N ASN A 557 -9.82 1.06 -6.23
CA ASN A 557 -10.12 0.38 -7.49
C ASN A 557 -8.92 -0.46 -7.93
N ASN A 558 -9.14 -1.52 -8.71
CA ASN A 558 -8.09 -2.40 -9.24
C ASN A 558 -6.95 -1.66 -9.95
N SER A 559 -7.25 -0.50 -10.56
CA SER A 559 -6.29 0.34 -11.26
C SER A 559 -5.44 1.24 -10.36
N SER A 560 -5.88 1.51 -9.13
CA SER A 560 -5.22 2.49 -8.24
C SER A 560 -4.17 1.90 -7.31
N MET A 561 -4.13 0.58 -7.14
CA MET A 561 -3.26 -0.09 -6.17
C MET A 561 -1.96 -0.64 -6.76
N GLY A 562 -1.84 -0.71 -8.10
CA GLY A 562 -0.71 -1.37 -8.76
C GLY A 562 -0.58 -2.87 -8.42
N LEU A 563 -1.51 -3.39 -7.63
CA LEU A 563 -1.59 -4.78 -7.19
C LEU A 563 -2.92 -5.35 -7.66
N PRO A 564 -2.98 -6.58 -8.18
CA PRO A 564 -4.23 -7.25 -8.48
C PRO A 564 -5.06 -7.35 -7.18
N ASN A 565 -6.32 -6.96 -7.26
CA ASN A 565 -7.25 -7.17 -6.14
C ASN A 565 -7.48 -8.69 -6.01
N PRO A 566 -7.18 -9.32 -4.87
CA PRO A 566 -7.34 -10.76 -4.71
C PRO A 566 -8.81 -11.21 -4.84
N CYS A 567 -9.77 -10.29 -4.62
CA CYS A 567 -11.19 -10.59 -4.77
C CYS A 567 -11.94 -9.45 -5.51
N PRO A 568 -11.83 -9.38 -6.85
CA PRO A 568 -12.31 -8.23 -7.62
C PRO A 568 -13.81 -7.98 -7.51
N ASP A 569 -14.65 -8.99 -7.24
CA ASP A 569 -16.11 -8.88 -7.33
C ASP A 569 -16.88 -9.35 -6.08
N ASP A 570 -16.24 -9.91 -5.07
CA ASP A 570 -16.94 -10.50 -3.92
C ASP A 570 -16.26 -10.21 -2.58
N TYR A 571 -16.42 -8.98 -2.11
CA TYR A 571 -15.95 -8.55 -0.81
C TYR A 571 -17.06 -7.96 0.05
N SER A 572 -16.85 -7.96 1.36
CA SER A 572 -17.69 -7.32 2.36
C SER A 572 -17.02 -6.08 2.93
N PHE A 573 -17.84 -5.14 3.36
CA PHE A 573 -17.43 -3.92 4.03
C PHE A 573 -17.75 -4.06 5.52
N ARG A 574 -16.73 -4.03 6.37
CA ARG A 574 -16.94 -3.90 7.81
C ARG A 574 -16.60 -2.47 8.23
N PHE A 575 -17.57 -1.80 8.84
CA PHE A 575 -17.42 -0.47 9.39
C PHE A 575 -17.13 -0.61 10.88
N VAL A 576 -16.01 -0.10 11.33
CA VAL A 576 -15.56 -0.17 12.72
C VAL A 576 -15.56 1.22 13.34
N VAL A 577 -16.24 1.36 14.46
CA VAL A 577 -16.22 2.57 15.30
C VAL A 577 -15.10 2.45 16.31
N ARG A 578 -14.22 3.44 16.35
CA ARG A 578 -13.04 3.44 17.20
C ARG A 578 -12.96 4.77 17.96
N PRO A 579 -13.55 4.85 19.17
CA PRO A 579 -13.51 6.05 20.00
C PRO A 579 -12.14 6.22 20.67
N GLU A 580 -11.63 7.44 20.68
CA GLU A 580 -10.39 7.83 21.34
C GLU A 580 -10.64 9.05 22.22
N TYR A 581 -10.04 9.09 23.40
CA TYR A 581 -10.02 10.31 24.23
C TYR A 581 -9.13 11.38 23.59
N ILE A 582 -9.54 12.67 23.70
CA ILE A 582 -8.78 13.85 23.24
C ILE A 582 -8.46 14.81 24.38
#